data_3a285c5ab96f40fa420eecce2073f95b
#
_entry.id   3a285c5ab96f40fa420eecce2073f95b
#
_cell.length_a   1.000
_cell.length_b   1.000
_cell.length_c   1.000
_cell.angle_alpha   90.00
_cell.angle_beta   90.00
_cell.angle_gamma   90.00
#
_symmetry.space_group_name_H-M   'P 1'
#
loop_
_entity.id
_entity.type
_entity.pdbx_description
1 polymer ?
#
loop_
_entity_poly.entity_id
_entity_poly.type
_entity_poly.pdbx_seq_one_letter_code
_entity_poly.pdbx_strand_id
1 'polypeptide(L)'
;PETKKENDRWIVTIKKEAGQETPAEDTIQCDPFAAAGPVRALGIGSARMGHGADELGDILMKSLIYTVSQTEPLPEAILFFNGGVHLTVAGSPVLEDLQQMEEKGVQIISCGTCLDYFNKKEALQVGEVSNMYTIYETLREKNALVLD
;
A
#
# COMPACT_ATOMS: atom_id res chain seq x y z
N PRO A 1 -17.41 8.58 -41.22
CA PRO A 1 -17.95 9.69 -40.46
C PRO A 1 -18.18 10.90 -41.36
N GLU A 2 -19.35 11.48 -41.30
CA GLU A 2 -19.66 12.72 -42.01
C GLU A 2 -19.65 13.86 -40.99
N THR A 3 -18.97 14.97 -41.35
CA THR A 3 -18.90 16.16 -40.51
C THR A 3 -19.61 17.33 -41.20
N LYS A 4 -20.49 18.01 -40.49
CA LYS A 4 -21.19 19.20 -40.96
C LYS A 4 -21.07 20.33 -39.96
N LYS A 5 -20.76 21.54 -40.41
CA LYS A 5 -20.73 22.72 -39.56
C LYS A 5 -22.06 23.45 -39.67
N GLU A 6 -22.75 23.65 -38.57
CA GLU A 6 -24.01 24.37 -38.47
C GLU A 6 -23.99 25.30 -37.26
N ASN A 7 -24.18 26.62 -37.50
CA ASN A 7 -24.19 27.64 -36.44
C ASN A 7 -23.07 27.56 -35.41
N ASP A 8 -21.82 27.55 -35.90
CA ASP A 8 -20.60 27.53 -35.08
C ASP A 8 -20.39 26.28 -34.21
N ARG A 9 -21.14 25.22 -34.51
CA ARG A 9 -20.95 23.89 -33.92
C ARG A 9 -20.62 22.86 -34.98
N TRP A 10 -19.70 21.96 -34.66
CA TRP A 10 -19.40 20.80 -35.50
C TRP A 10 -20.27 19.62 -35.08
N ILE A 11 -21.05 19.08 -36.01
CA ILE A 11 -21.85 17.84 -35.82
C ILE A 11 -21.09 16.73 -36.53
N VAL A 12 -20.67 15.72 -35.75
CA VAL A 12 -20.04 14.51 -36.27
C VAL A 12 -21.08 13.38 -36.19
N THR A 13 -21.49 12.87 -37.35
CA THR A 13 -22.42 11.73 -37.42
C THR A 13 -21.60 10.46 -37.67
N ILE A 14 -21.63 9.54 -36.71
CA ILE A 14 -21.02 8.23 -36.83
C ILE A 14 -22.12 7.22 -37.11
N LYS A 15 -22.19 6.69 -38.33
CA LYS A 15 -23.06 5.56 -38.65
C LYS A 15 -22.34 4.27 -38.31
N LYS A 16 -22.90 3.48 -37.38
CA LYS A 16 -22.46 2.13 -37.09
C LYS A 16 -23.10 1.21 -38.12
N GLU A 17 -22.35 0.66 -39.05
CA GLU A 17 -22.80 -0.41 -39.91
C GLU A 17 -22.94 -1.69 -39.09
N ALA A 18 -24.15 -2.26 -39.11
CA ALA A 18 -24.38 -3.56 -38.53
C ALA A 18 -23.89 -4.63 -39.51
N GLY A 19 -22.89 -5.40 -39.12
CA GLY A 19 -22.56 -6.62 -39.86
C GLY A 19 -21.10 -6.87 -40.04
N GLN A 20 -20.46 -7.34 -38.97
CA GLN A 20 -19.52 -8.47 -38.98
C GLN A 20 -19.33 -8.85 -37.51
N GLU A 21 -19.81 -10.01 -37.14
CA GLU A 21 -19.39 -10.67 -35.91
C GLU A 21 -17.89 -10.94 -36.05
N THR A 22 -17.08 -10.03 -35.53
CA THR A 22 -15.70 -10.37 -35.19
C THR A 22 -15.75 -11.42 -34.09
N PRO A 23 -14.91 -12.49 -34.18
CA PRO A 23 -14.76 -13.42 -33.07
C PRO A 23 -14.55 -12.60 -31.79
N ALA A 24 -15.18 -13.03 -30.70
CA ALA A 24 -15.04 -12.40 -29.42
C ALA A 24 -13.56 -12.09 -29.19
N GLU A 25 -13.20 -10.81 -29.32
CA GLU A 25 -11.96 -10.33 -28.75
C GLU A 25 -12.09 -10.67 -27.27
N ASP A 26 -11.26 -11.64 -26.83
CA ASP A 26 -10.94 -11.75 -25.43
C ASP A 26 -10.60 -10.32 -24.98
N THR A 27 -11.59 -9.66 -24.40
CA THR A 27 -11.33 -8.44 -23.65
C THR A 27 -10.37 -8.88 -22.54
N ILE A 28 -9.09 -8.68 -22.78
CA ILE A 28 -8.11 -8.70 -21.73
C ILE A 28 -8.61 -7.61 -20.77
N GLN A 29 -9.42 -8.03 -19.81
CA GLN A 29 -9.65 -7.24 -18.61
C GLN A 29 -8.27 -7.18 -17.94
N CYS A 30 -7.52 -6.14 -18.27
CA CYS A 30 -6.37 -5.76 -17.47
C CYS A 30 -6.93 -5.30 -16.12
N ASP A 31 -7.20 -6.25 -15.25
CA ASP A 31 -7.23 -6.00 -13.83
C ASP A 31 -5.77 -5.77 -13.45
N PRO A 32 -5.34 -4.54 -13.18
CA PRO A 32 -3.95 -4.26 -12.84
C PRO A 32 -3.50 -4.98 -11.56
N PHE A 33 -4.43 -5.54 -10.81
CA PHE A 33 -4.19 -6.31 -9.59
C PHE A 33 -4.26 -7.85 -9.81
N ALA A 34 -4.88 -8.33 -10.89
CA ALA A 34 -5.04 -9.77 -11.11
C ALA A 34 -3.72 -10.52 -11.37
N ALA A 35 -2.69 -9.83 -11.85
CA ALA A 35 -1.40 -10.45 -12.16
C ALA A 35 -0.43 -10.55 -10.98
N ALA A 36 -0.63 -9.76 -9.91
CA ALA A 36 0.31 -9.66 -8.79
C ALA A 36 -0.09 -10.47 -7.56
N GLY A 37 -1.32 -10.98 -7.49
CA GLY A 37 -1.88 -11.58 -6.27
C GLY A 37 -2.05 -10.54 -5.13
N PRO A 38 -2.65 -10.92 -4.01
CA PRO A 38 -2.80 -10.02 -2.88
C PRO A 38 -1.43 -9.65 -2.29
N VAL A 39 -1.30 -8.40 -1.84
CA VAL A 39 -0.15 -7.96 -1.05
C VAL A 39 -0.19 -8.71 0.27
N ARG A 40 0.86 -9.50 0.54
CA ARG A 40 0.95 -10.34 1.75
C ARG A 40 1.86 -9.75 2.81
N ALA A 41 2.72 -8.79 2.45
CA ALA A 41 3.53 -8.06 3.40
C ALA A 41 3.67 -6.59 3.02
N LEU A 42 3.82 -5.74 4.03
CA LEU A 42 4.15 -4.32 3.87
C LEU A 42 5.52 -4.05 4.49
N GLY A 43 6.40 -3.39 3.75
CA GLY A 43 7.64 -2.83 4.27
C GLY A 43 7.48 -1.31 4.42
N ILE A 44 7.70 -0.75 5.59
CA ILE A 44 7.52 0.67 5.88
C ILE A 44 8.84 1.25 6.35
N GLY A 45 9.47 2.06 5.49
CA GLY A 45 10.79 2.67 5.71
C GLY A 45 10.73 4.04 6.37
N SER A 46 9.61 4.72 6.33
CA SER A 46 9.44 6.07 6.86
C SER A 46 8.21 6.16 7.77
N ALA A 47 8.23 7.09 8.72
CA ALA A 47 7.04 7.44 9.51
C ALA A 47 6.03 8.29 8.69
N ARG A 48 6.44 8.76 7.52
CA ARG A 48 5.67 9.60 6.60
C ARG A 48 5.59 8.94 5.24
N MET A 49 4.55 9.21 4.51
CA MET A 49 4.36 8.68 3.15
C MET A 49 4.77 9.73 2.11
N GLY A 50 5.80 9.38 1.32
CA GLY A 50 6.29 10.23 0.24
C GLY A 50 7.20 11.38 0.69
N HIS A 51 7.77 12.12 -0.29
CA HIS A 51 8.81 13.13 -0.10
C HIS A 51 8.33 14.57 -0.35
N GLY A 52 7.04 14.83 -0.17
CA GLY A 52 6.43 16.14 -0.33
C GLY A 52 6.43 16.95 0.97
N ALA A 53 5.28 17.51 1.31
CA ALA A 53 5.10 18.21 2.58
C ALA A 53 5.00 17.22 3.75
N ASP A 54 5.76 17.46 4.80
CA ASP A 54 5.84 16.57 5.98
C ASP A 54 4.47 16.33 6.61
N GLU A 55 3.69 17.40 6.80
CA GLU A 55 2.33 17.34 7.37
C GLU A 55 1.39 16.45 6.53
N LEU A 56 1.48 16.55 5.22
CA LEU A 56 0.72 15.68 4.31
C LEU A 56 1.17 14.23 4.41
N GLY A 57 2.48 14.00 4.49
CA GLY A 57 3.06 12.66 4.66
C GLY A 57 2.59 11.97 5.94
N ASP A 58 2.50 12.70 7.04
CA ASP A 58 1.96 12.19 8.32
C ASP A 58 0.47 11.81 8.19
N ILE A 59 -0.34 12.65 7.55
CA ILE A 59 -1.76 12.37 7.30
C ILE A 59 -1.93 11.13 6.42
N LEU A 60 -1.15 11.03 5.34
CA LEU A 60 -1.22 9.91 4.40
C LEU A 60 -0.80 8.59 5.05
N MET A 61 0.26 8.58 5.85
CA MET A 61 0.71 7.39 6.56
C MET A 61 -0.36 6.89 7.54
N LYS A 62 -0.95 7.80 8.32
CA LYS A 62 -2.04 7.45 9.23
C LYS A 62 -3.24 6.87 8.47
N SER A 63 -3.63 7.50 7.37
CA SER A 63 -4.74 7.04 6.53
C SER A 63 -4.46 5.68 5.91
N LEU A 64 -3.20 5.43 5.48
CA LEU A 64 -2.78 4.13 4.95
C LEU A 64 -2.93 3.03 6.00
N ILE A 65 -2.34 3.20 7.19
CA ILE A 65 -2.39 2.18 8.25
C ILE A 65 -3.85 1.88 8.63
N TYR A 66 -4.67 2.92 8.80
CA TYR A 66 -6.11 2.75 9.03
C TYR A 66 -6.78 1.98 7.89
N THR A 67 -6.51 2.32 6.63
CA THR A 67 -7.09 1.62 5.48
C THR A 67 -6.70 0.15 5.46
N VAL A 68 -5.43 -0.16 5.73
CA VAL A 68 -4.94 -1.54 5.81
C VAL A 68 -5.67 -2.30 6.92
N SER A 69 -5.87 -1.69 8.10
CA SER A 69 -6.55 -2.33 9.24
C SER A 69 -8.02 -2.66 8.97
N GLN A 70 -8.65 -1.96 8.01
CA GLN A 70 -10.06 -2.12 7.61
C GLN A 70 -10.27 -2.95 6.33
N THR A 71 -9.19 -3.34 5.65
CA THR A 71 -9.26 -4.05 4.35
C THR A 71 -8.97 -5.54 4.53
N GLU A 72 -9.83 -6.39 4.01
CA GLU A 72 -9.62 -7.85 4.02
C GLU A 72 -9.25 -8.37 2.60
N PRO A 73 -8.36 -9.35 2.49
CA PRO A 73 -7.62 -9.98 3.59
C PRO A 73 -6.52 -9.06 4.14
N LEU A 74 -6.28 -9.12 5.45
CA LEU A 74 -5.16 -8.43 6.08
C LEU A 74 -3.82 -8.94 5.53
N PRO A 75 -2.75 -8.12 5.52
CA PRO A 75 -1.42 -8.60 5.24
C PRO A 75 -0.98 -9.62 6.30
N GLU A 76 -0.13 -10.55 5.93
CA GLU A 76 0.42 -11.52 6.88
C GLU A 76 1.50 -10.90 7.77
N ALA A 77 2.21 -9.88 7.25
CA ALA A 77 3.26 -9.19 7.99
C ALA A 77 3.36 -7.70 7.63
N ILE A 78 3.72 -6.88 8.62
CA ILE A 78 4.12 -5.48 8.43
C ILE A 78 5.49 -5.29 9.08
N LEU A 79 6.44 -4.78 8.29
CA LEU A 79 7.84 -4.70 8.68
C LEU A 79 8.27 -3.24 8.68
N PHE A 80 8.77 -2.78 9.83
CA PHE A 80 9.18 -1.40 10.05
C PHE A 80 10.70 -1.30 10.13
N PHE A 81 11.29 -0.43 9.34
CA PHE A 81 12.73 -0.14 9.34
C PHE A 81 12.98 1.35 9.12
N ASN A 82 14.24 1.80 9.28
CA ASN A 82 14.60 3.20 9.23
C ASN A 82 13.63 4.06 10.08
N GLY A 83 13.13 5.18 9.57
CA GLY A 83 12.16 6.05 10.24
C GLY A 83 10.79 5.40 10.51
N GLY A 84 10.45 4.32 9.81
CA GLY A 84 9.20 3.57 10.02
C GLY A 84 9.04 3.02 11.44
N VAL A 85 10.14 2.73 12.15
CA VAL A 85 10.08 2.22 13.53
C VAL A 85 9.43 3.20 14.50
N HIS A 86 9.34 4.48 14.17
CA HIS A 86 8.62 5.45 14.99
C HIS A 86 7.10 5.19 15.05
N LEU A 87 6.57 4.41 14.12
CA LEU A 87 5.16 4.05 14.10
C LEU A 87 4.79 2.97 15.12
N THR A 88 5.78 2.18 15.60
CA THR A 88 5.57 1.07 16.53
C THR A 88 5.87 1.38 17.99
N VAL A 89 6.28 2.61 18.27
CA VAL A 89 6.72 3.04 19.62
C VAL A 89 5.70 3.95 20.30
N ALA A 90 5.86 4.14 21.61
CA ALA A 90 5.01 5.01 22.41
C ALA A 90 4.87 6.41 21.82
N GLY A 91 3.62 6.90 21.74
CA GLY A 91 3.26 8.20 21.17
C GLY A 91 2.95 8.17 19.66
N SER A 92 3.05 7.04 19.02
CA SER A 92 2.64 6.91 17.62
C SER A 92 1.10 7.02 17.47
N PRO A 93 0.61 7.76 16.47
CA PRO A 93 -0.83 7.94 16.27
C PRO A 93 -1.53 6.73 15.64
N VAL A 94 -0.80 5.67 15.30
CA VAL A 94 -1.32 4.47 14.62
C VAL A 94 -1.21 3.20 15.47
N LEU A 95 -0.83 3.32 16.75
CA LEU A 95 -0.63 2.16 17.62
C LEU A 95 -1.87 1.31 17.75
N GLU A 96 -3.05 1.92 17.92
CA GLU A 96 -4.31 1.20 18.08
C GLU A 96 -4.63 0.33 16.85
N ASP A 97 -4.44 0.88 15.64
CA ASP A 97 -4.66 0.13 14.41
C ASP A 97 -3.67 -1.03 14.26
N LEU A 98 -2.39 -0.81 14.60
CA LEU A 98 -1.36 -1.84 14.56
C LEU A 98 -1.62 -2.95 15.57
N GLN A 99 -2.01 -2.61 16.81
CA GLN A 99 -2.35 -3.58 17.84
C GLN A 99 -3.56 -4.43 17.46
N GLN A 100 -4.60 -3.81 16.88
CA GLN A 100 -5.76 -4.55 16.37
C GLN A 100 -5.38 -5.54 15.24
N MET A 101 -4.46 -5.16 14.36
CA MET A 101 -3.96 -6.07 13.33
C MET A 101 -3.12 -7.20 13.92
N GLU A 102 -2.28 -6.93 14.91
CA GLU A 102 -1.51 -7.94 15.65
C GLU A 102 -2.43 -8.95 16.35
N GLU A 103 -3.48 -8.48 17.02
CA GLU A 103 -4.50 -9.34 17.65
C GLU A 103 -5.21 -10.25 16.63
N LYS A 104 -5.35 -9.81 15.39
CA LYS A 104 -5.90 -10.60 14.29
C LYS A 104 -4.87 -11.53 13.62
N GLY A 105 -3.64 -11.57 14.13
CA GLY A 105 -2.60 -12.47 13.68
C GLY A 105 -1.63 -11.89 12.63
N VAL A 106 -1.67 -10.59 12.35
CA VAL A 106 -0.67 -9.92 11.52
C VAL A 106 0.65 -9.87 12.27
N GLN A 107 1.72 -10.37 11.66
CA GLN A 107 3.06 -10.30 12.25
C GLN A 107 3.63 -8.89 12.12
N ILE A 108 3.90 -8.21 13.22
CA ILE A 108 4.48 -6.86 13.25
C ILE A 108 5.94 -6.94 13.67
N ILE A 109 6.84 -6.50 12.80
CA ILE A 109 8.29 -6.62 13.00
C ILE A 109 8.96 -5.25 12.91
N SER A 110 9.76 -4.90 13.91
CA SER A 110 10.57 -3.69 13.93
C SER A 110 12.05 -4.01 13.87
N CYS A 111 12.80 -3.29 13.02
CA CYS A 111 14.24 -3.44 12.89
C CYS A 111 14.96 -2.99 14.17
N GLY A 112 15.65 -3.92 14.84
CA GLY A 112 16.36 -3.66 16.08
C GLY A 112 17.47 -2.62 15.92
N THR A 113 18.25 -2.68 14.84
CA THR A 113 19.29 -1.69 14.55
C THR A 113 18.70 -0.27 14.44
N CYS A 114 17.50 -0.14 13.84
CA CYS A 114 16.86 1.17 13.70
C CYS A 114 16.33 1.67 15.05
N LEU A 115 15.70 0.78 15.83
CA LEU A 115 15.25 1.11 17.18
C LEU A 115 16.42 1.53 18.09
N ASP A 116 17.56 0.83 18.01
CA ASP A 116 18.77 1.18 18.76
C ASP A 116 19.33 2.53 18.31
N TYR A 117 19.40 2.79 16.99
CA TYR A 117 19.87 4.06 16.44
C TYR A 117 19.05 5.26 16.92
N PHE A 118 17.74 5.12 16.97
CA PHE A 118 16.82 6.17 17.44
C PHE A 118 16.61 6.16 18.96
N ASN A 119 17.27 5.27 19.72
CA ASN A 119 17.07 5.10 21.18
C ASN A 119 15.60 4.84 21.53
N LYS A 120 14.92 3.99 20.78
CA LYS A 120 13.47 3.70 20.89
C LYS A 120 13.14 2.25 21.28
N LYS A 121 14.13 1.41 21.51
CA LYS A 121 13.93 -0.01 21.79
C LYS A 121 13.03 -0.25 23.01
N GLU A 122 13.28 0.49 24.09
CA GLU A 122 12.49 0.40 25.34
C GLU A 122 11.07 1.04 25.19
N ALA A 123 10.85 1.80 24.13
CA ALA A 123 9.58 2.46 23.86
C ALA A 123 8.68 1.65 22.92
N LEU A 124 9.09 0.46 22.47
CA LEU A 124 8.31 -0.40 21.59
C LEU A 124 6.98 -0.77 22.28
N GLN A 125 5.86 -0.61 21.57
CA GLN A 125 4.51 -0.84 22.08
C GLN A 125 3.73 -1.91 21.31
N VAL A 126 4.18 -2.25 20.11
CA VAL A 126 3.52 -3.24 19.24
C VAL A 126 4.56 -3.98 18.41
N GLY A 127 4.35 -5.28 18.24
CA GLY A 127 5.23 -6.15 17.46
C GLY A 127 6.49 -6.59 18.21
N GLU A 128 7.35 -7.23 17.47
CA GLU A 128 8.61 -7.79 17.96
C GLU A 128 9.83 -7.12 17.32
N VAL A 129 10.96 -7.17 18.04
CA VAL A 129 12.25 -6.69 17.53
C VAL A 129 12.90 -7.81 16.72
N SER A 130 13.32 -7.49 15.50
CA SER A 130 14.07 -8.42 14.66
C SER A 130 15.22 -7.73 13.93
N ASN A 131 15.81 -8.39 12.98
CA ASN A 131 16.97 -7.93 12.22
C ASN A 131 16.67 -7.82 10.73
N MET A 132 17.57 -7.20 9.98
CA MET A 132 17.38 -6.96 8.53
C MET A 132 17.33 -8.27 7.72
N TYR A 133 17.97 -9.33 8.18
CA TYR A 133 17.92 -10.63 7.50
C TYR A 133 16.48 -11.18 7.50
N THR A 134 15.84 -11.22 8.66
CA THR A 134 14.44 -11.65 8.78
C THR A 134 13.49 -10.74 7.98
N ILE A 135 13.70 -9.42 8.05
CA ILE A 135 12.91 -8.44 7.28
C ILE A 135 13.03 -8.74 5.78
N TYR A 136 14.25 -8.88 5.27
CA TYR A 136 14.48 -9.16 3.86
C TYR A 136 13.85 -10.48 3.42
N GLU A 137 14.02 -11.56 4.20
CA GLU A 137 13.44 -12.87 3.86
C GLU A 137 11.92 -12.80 3.82
N THR A 138 11.29 -12.17 4.82
CA THR A 138 9.83 -12.02 4.85
C THR A 138 9.33 -11.22 3.64
N LEU A 139 9.97 -10.11 3.29
CA LEU A 139 9.61 -9.31 2.13
C LEU A 139 9.76 -10.09 0.82
N ARG A 140 10.83 -10.90 0.71
CA ARG A 140 11.10 -11.71 -0.47
C ARG A 140 10.09 -12.83 -0.67
N GLU A 141 9.67 -13.49 0.42
CA GLU A 141 8.76 -14.64 0.37
C GLU A 141 7.29 -14.26 0.17
N LYS A 142 6.94 -13.07 0.60
CA LYS A 142 5.55 -12.60 0.60
C LYS A 142 5.39 -11.46 -0.39
N ASN A 143 4.70 -11.62 -1.48
CA ASN A 143 4.41 -10.54 -2.43
C ASN A 143 4.29 -9.16 -1.74
N ALA A 144 5.44 -8.52 -1.48
CA ALA A 144 5.55 -7.38 -0.58
C ALA A 144 5.43 -6.06 -1.32
N LEU A 145 4.72 -5.10 -0.72
CA LEU A 145 4.76 -3.68 -1.08
C LEU A 145 5.67 -2.95 -0.09
N VAL A 146 6.67 -2.24 -0.61
CA VAL A 146 7.57 -1.41 0.21
C VAL A 146 7.23 0.05 0.00
N LEU A 147 7.08 0.77 1.10
CA LEU A 147 6.71 2.19 1.16
C LEU A 147 7.80 2.99 1.89
N ASP A 148 8.17 4.12 1.29
CA ASP A 148 9.19 5.04 1.81
C ASP A 148 8.74 6.52 1.69
#